data_3672eebf55c39e408de06834d499bace
#
_entry.id   3672eebf55c39e408de06834d499bace
#
_cell.length_a   1.000
_cell.length_b   1.000
_cell.length_c   1.000
_cell.angle_alpha   90.00
_cell.angle_beta   90.00
_cell.angle_gamma   90.00
#
_symmetry.space_group_name_H-M   'P 1'
#
loop_
_entity.id
_entity.type
_entity.pdbx_description
1 polymer ?
#
loop_
_entity_poly.entity_id
_entity_poly.type
_entity_poly.pdbx_seq_one_letter_code
_entity_poly.pdbx_strand_id
1 'polypeptide(L)'
;STITGRISILEGLFSTLLRLEWDDVPSKILIYSEDYPKIPRAKPRFIDEFVLEQLNSHLDKLPEYIATMTMIVQECGMRISELCTLKKGCLLEDKDGDFFLKYYQWKMKKEHIVPISKEVALLIKVREDKVSEEFPDSEYLFPRKDGSPLKQETFRGELNKLAYEQNIVDKSGEIYRFHAHAFRHTVGTRMINNGMPQHIVQKFLGHESPEMTSRYAHIFDETLKNEFTKFQEKLVTNNGDVLDLDEDNEVDDVELQWFKKNINAQVLPNGYCRLPVVAGGCPHANACLDCTHFCTSKQFLPQHEEQLERTEELLAIAKDKQWQRQVETNSRVKERLEQIIGSLTG
;
A
#
# COMPACT_ATOMS: atom_id res chain seq x y z
N SER A 1 9.63 -27.29 -1.75
CA SER A 1 10.59 -26.35 -2.35
C SER A 1 11.95 -26.97 -2.64
N THR A 2 12.56 -27.69 -1.70
CA THR A 2 13.87 -28.31 -1.91
C THR A 2 13.81 -29.47 -2.90
N ILE A 3 12.75 -30.29 -2.87
CA ILE A 3 12.54 -31.40 -3.79
C ILE A 3 12.33 -30.87 -5.21
N THR A 4 11.42 -29.92 -5.42
CA THR A 4 11.20 -29.26 -6.69
C THR A 4 12.48 -28.66 -7.29
N GLY A 5 13.28 -27.99 -6.47
CA GLY A 5 14.56 -27.42 -6.90
C GLY A 5 15.57 -28.48 -7.34
N ARG A 6 15.64 -29.63 -6.63
CA ARG A 6 16.52 -30.74 -7.01
C ARG A 6 16.08 -31.39 -8.31
N ILE A 7 14.77 -31.62 -8.51
CA ILE A 7 14.22 -32.16 -9.75
C ILE A 7 14.54 -31.22 -10.92
N SER A 8 14.32 -29.90 -10.75
CA SER A 8 14.63 -28.90 -11.79
C SER A 8 16.12 -28.85 -12.16
N ILE A 9 17.03 -29.03 -11.20
CA ILE A 9 18.47 -29.11 -11.47
C ILE A 9 18.80 -30.36 -12.28
N LEU A 10 18.23 -31.51 -11.90
CA LEU A 10 18.41 -32.76 -12.64
C LEU A 10 17.84 -32.68 -14.06
N GLU A 11 16.63 -32.12 -14.23
CA GLU A 11 16.04 -31.88 -15.53
C GLU A 11 16.94 -31.00 -16.41
N GLY A 12 17.43 -29.88 -15.85
CA GLY A 12 18.37 -28.99 -16.55
C GLY A 12 19.69 -29.68 -16.93
N LEU A 13 20.22 -30.55 -16.05
CA LEU A 13 21.41 -31.34 -16.31
C LEU A 13 21.17 -32.30 -17.50
N PHE A 14 20.15 -33.15 -17.42
CA PHE A 14 19.85 -34.11 -18.50
C PHE A 14 19.52 -33.42 -19.82
N SER A 15 18.75 -32.35 -19.80
CA SER A 15 18.46 -31.55 -20.99
C SER A 15 19.72 -30.96 -21.63
N THR A 16 20.68 -30.52 -20.81
CA THR A 16 21.96 -29.98 -21.29
C THR A 16 22.85 -31.09 -21.88
N LEU A 17 22.94 -32.23 -21.23
CA LEU A 17 23.70 -33.37 -21.71
C LEU A 17 23.16 -33.92 -23.03
N LEU A 18 21.85 -34.04 -23.17
CA LEU A 18 21.18 -34.39 -24.43
C LEU A 18 21.48 -33.39 -25.56
N ARG A 19 21.43 -32.08 -25.26
CA ARG A 19 21.76 -31.04 -26.24
C ARG A 19 23.22 -31.05 -26.68
N LEU A 20 24.11 -31.49 -25.79
CA LEU A 20 25.55 -31.59 -26.09
C LEU A 20 25.93 -32.93 -26.72
N GLU A 21 24.94 -33.79 -27.02
CA GLU A 21 25.13 -35.11 -27.62
C GLU A 21 26.20 -35.97 -26.90
N TRP A 22 26.17 -35.92 -25.55
CA TRP A 22 27.14 -36.71 -24.74
C TRP A 22 26.82 -38.20 -24.83
N ASP A 23 27.84 -39.02 -25.07
CA ASP A 23 27.74 -40.47 -25.02
C ASP A 23 27.30 -40.94 -23.65
N ASP A 24 26.62 -42.07 -23.55
CA ASP A 24 26.10 -42.69 -22.32
C ASP A 24 24.97 -41.92 -21.58
N VAL A 25 24.30 -40.99 -22.26
CA VAL A 25 23.11 -40.29 -21.74
C VAL A 25 21.85 -40.90 -22.36
N PRO A 26 20.78 -41.12 -21.58
CA PRO A 26 19.50 -41.56 -22.15
C PRO A 26 19.00 -40.61 -23.23
N SER A 27 18.67 -41.13 -24.39
CA SER A 27 18.18 -40.34 -25.54
C SER A 27 16.75 -39.79 -25.38
N LYS A 28 16.12 -40.10 -24.25
CA LYS A 28 14.75 -39.65 -23.92
C LYS A 28 14.73 -38.71 -22.73
N ILE A 29 13.71 -37.83 -22.73
CA ILE A 29 13.41 -37.01 -21.54
C ILE A 29 13.10 -37.97 -20.38
N LEU A 30 13.81 -37.79 -19.24
CA LEU A 30 13.67 -38.66 -18.07
C LEU A 30 12.79 -38.04 -16.98
N ILE A 31 12.58 -36.73 -17.00
CA ILE A 31 11.83 -36.00 -15.98
C ILE A 31 10.68 -35.27 -16.65
N TYR A 32 9.48 -35.58 -16.20
CA TYR A 32 8.23 -35.02 -16.71
C TYR A 32 7.60 -34.08 -15.69
N SER A 33 6.64 -33.26 -16.13
CA SER A 33 5.88 -32.37 -15.25
C SER A 33 5.17 -33.09 -14.10
N GLU A 34 4.85 -34.37 -14.29
CA GLU A 34 4.17 -35.24 -13.32
C GLU A 34 5.08 -35.65 -12.16
N ASP A 35 6.41 -35.65 -12.38
CA ASP A 35 7.42 -35.97 -11.36
C ASP A 35 7.60 -34.83 -10.36
N TYR A 36 7.07 -33.65 -10.68
CA TYR A 36 7.11 -32.51 -9.76
C TYR A 36 6.04 -32.65 -8.68
N PRO A 37 6.40 -32.48 -7.41
CA PRO A 37 5.42 -32.56 -6.33
C PRO A 37 4.36 -31.46 -6.50
N LYS A 38 3.08 -31.82 -6.40
CA LYS A 38 1.97 -30.88 -6.36
C LYS A 38 2.05 -30.09 -5.05
N ILE A 39 2.70 -28.94 -5.08
CA ILE A 39 2.76 -28.05 -3.92
C ILE A 39 1.49 -27.20 -3.93
N PRO A 40 0.65 -27.26 -2.87
CA PRO A 40 -0.46 -26.34 -2.74
C PRO A 40 0.07 -24.90 -2.82
N ARG A 41 -0.54 -24.06 -3.65
CA ARG A 41 -0.18 -22.64 -3.72
C ARG A 41 -0.45 -22.03 -2.35
N ALA A 42 0.60 -21.74 -1.60
CA ALA A 42 0.47 -21.00 -0.35
C ALA A 42 -0.17 -19.63 -0.65
N LYS A 43 -1.22 -19.29 0.10
CA LYS A 43 -1.78 -17.93 0.03
C LYS A 43 -0.69 -16.91 0.37
N PRO A 44 -0.61 -15.79 -0.35
CA PRO A 44 0.33 -14.72 -0.01
C PRO A 44 0.15 -14.32 1.46
N ARG A 45 1.24 -14.29 2.21
CA ARG A 45 1.21 -13.83 3.61
C ARG A 45 1.26 -12.30 3.59
N PHE A 46 0.13 -11.66 3.72
CA PHE A 46 0.05 -10.22 3.98
C PHE A 46 0.06 -9.95 5.49
N ILE A 47 0.44 -8.74 5.88
CA ILE A 47 0.38 -8.29 7.27
C ILE A 47 -1.07 -7.81 7.51
N ASP A 48 -1.70 -8.36 8.54
CA ASP A 48 -3.06 -7.93 8.93
C ASP A 48 -3.04 -6.47 9.40
N GLU A 49 -4.12 -5.72 9.13
CA GLU A 49 -4.24 -4.33 9.56
C GLU A 49 -4.05 -4.16 11.06
N PHE A 50 -4.58 -5.06 11.85
CA PHE A 50 -4.39 -5.09 13.29
C PHE A 50 -2.91 -5.09 13.72
N VAL A 51 -2.05 -5.79 12.98
CA VAL A 51 -0.60 -5.82 13.24
C VAL A 51 0.07 -4.53 12.77
N LEU A 52 -0.36 -4.00 11.60
CA LEU A 52 0.21 -2.76 11.06
C LEU A 52 -0.10 -1.56 11.93
N GLU A 53 -1.28 -1.50 12.52
CA GLU A 53 -1.66 -0.46 13.46
C GLU A 53 -0.77 -0.46 14.69
N GLN A 54 -0.53 -1.65 15.27
CA GLN A 54 0.41 -1.78 16.37
C GLN A 54 1.84 -1.37 15.96
N LEU A 55 2.30 -1.79 14.78
CA LEU A 55 3.60 -1.37 14.25
C LEU A 55 3.66 0.16 14.13
N ASN A 56 2.66 0.75 13.50
CA ASN A 56 2.63 2.18 13.22
C ASN A 56 2.53 3.03 14.50
N SER A 57 1.85 2.52 15.55
CA SER A 57 1.79 3.21 16.84
C SER A 57 3.11 3.22 17.60
N HIS A 58 4.11 2.45 17.17
CA HIS A 58 5.41 2.33 17.82
C HIS A 58 6.59 2.66 16.89
N LEU A 59 6.34 3.32 15.75
CA LEU A 59 7.43 3.72 14.82
C LEU A 59 8.45 4.64 15.48
N ASP A 60 8.03 5.46 16.46
CA ASP A 60 8.87 6.35 17.27
C ASP A 60 9.91 5.62 18.12
N LYS A 61 9.71 4.32 18.38
CA LYS A 61 10.65 3.47 19.12
C LYS A 61 11.73 2.85 18.22
N LEU A 62 11.57 2.92 16.91
CA LEU A 62 12.57 2.45 15.96
C LEU A 62 13.68 3.51 15.78
N PRO A 63 14.91 3.09 15.41
CA PRO A 63 15.87 4.01 14.85
C PRO A 63 15.26 4.77 13.67
N GLU A 64 15.46 6.08 13.58
CA GLU A 64 14.83 6.96 12.59
C GLU A 64 14.91 6.41 11.15
N TYR A 65 16.10 5.94 10.75
CA TYR A 65 16.29 5.38 9.41
C TYR A 65 15.48 4.10 9.17
N ILE A 66 15.24 3.29 10.22
CA ILE A 66 14.38 2.08 10.13
C ILE A 66 12.91 2.50 10.04
N ALA A 67 12.49 3.50 10.80
CA ALA A 67 11.14 4.06 10.71
C ALA A 67 10.87 4.60 9.29
N THR A 68 11.78 5.40 8.75
CA THR A 68 11.70 5.90 7.36
C THR A 68 11.63 4.75 6.35
N MET A 69 12.49 3.73 6.48
CA MET A 69 12.44 2.54 5.62
C MET A 69 11.08 1.83 5.71
N THR A 70 10.52 1.75 6.93
CA THR A 70 9.23 1.09 7.17
C THR A 70 8.10 1.84 6.47
N MET A 71 8.10 3.16 6.49
CA MET A 71 7.11 3.97 5.79
C MET A 71 7.23 3.83 4.26
N ILE A 72 8.45 3.90 3.73
CA ILE A 72 8.70 3.70 2.29
C ILE A 72 8.18 2.33 1.82
N VAL A 73 8.49 1.25 2.57
CA VAL A 73 8.08 -0.09 2.13
C VAL A 73 6.58 -0.33 2.28
N GLN A 74 5.93 0.32 3.24
CA GLN A 74 4.48 0.26 3.41
C GLN A 74 3.73 0.95 2.28
N GLU A 75 4.30 1.99 1.68
CA GLU A 75 3.71 2.70 0.56
C GLU A 75 4.06 2.06 -0.79
N CYS A 76 5.34 1.85 -1.06
CA CYS A 76 5.82 1.41 -2.37
C CYS A 76 5.75 -0.11 -2.59
N GLY A 77 5.68 -0.90 -1.53
CA GLY A 77 5.75 -2.36 -1.65
C GLY A 77 7.02 -2.88 -2.31
N MET A 78 8.11 -2.10 -2.31
CA MET A 78 9.38 -2.51 -2.91
C MET A 78 10.02 -3.68 -2.17
N ARG A 79 10.93 -4.40 -2.80
CA ARG A 79 11.65 -5.49 -2.12
C ARG A 79 12.65 -4.92 -1.13
N ILE A 80 12.82 -5.58 0.01
CA ILE A 80 13.77 -5.09 1.04
C ILE A 80 15.20 -4.96 0.51
N SER A 81 15.62 -5.83 -0.41
CA SER A 81 16.92 -5.68 -1.07
C SER A 81 17.03 -4.38 -1.87
N GLU A 82 15.95 -3.98 -2.54
CA GLU A 82 15.87 -2.73 -3.32
C GLU A 82 15.88 -1.52 -2.37
N LEU A 83 15.11 -1.59 -1.29
CA LEU A 83 15.09 -0.55 -0.25
C LEU A 83 16.46 -0.36 0.42
N CYS A 84 17.13 -1.44 0.80
CA CYS A 84 18.45 -1.38 1.41
C CYS A 84 19.52 -0.78 0.47
N THR A 85 19.35 -0.94 -0.84
CA THR A 85 20.27 -0.40 -1.87
C THR A 85 19.75 0.86 -2.54
N LEU A 86 18.77 1.51 -1.95
CA LEU A 86 18.23 2.77 -2.48
C LEU A 86 19.32 3.84 -2.42
N LYS A 87 19.47 4.57 -3.53
CA LYS A 87 20.55 5.57 -3.69
C LYS A 87 20.04 6.97 -3.33
N LYS A 88 20.96 7.85 -3.00
CA LYS A 88 20.71 9.30 -2.97
C LYS A 88 20.28 9.76 -4.36
N GLY A 89 19.44 10.80 -4.46
CA GLY A 89 18.88 11.26 -5.73
C GLY A 89 17.82 10.31 -6.32
N CYS A 90 17.23 9.45 -5.49
CA CYS A 90 16.17 8.55 -5.92
C CYS A 90 14.80 9.23 -6.08
N LEU A 91 14.64 10.43 -5.55
CA LEU A 91 13.41 11.19 -5.61
C LEU A 91 13.35 12.00 -6.92
N LEU A 92 12.25 11.88 -7.63
CA LEU A 92 11.94 12.66 -8.81
C LEU A 92 10.68 13.47 -8.55
N GLU A 93 10.65 14.69 -9.09
CA GLU A 93 9.48 15.57 -9.03
C GLU A 93 9.11 15.93 -10.47
N ASP A 94 7.82 15.83 -10.82
CA ASP A 94 7.35 16.21 -12.15
C ASP A 94 6.95 17.69 -12.20
N LYS A 95 6.44 18.12 -13.36
CA LYS A 95 6.06 19.53 -13.60
C LYS A 95 4.83 19.96 -12.79
N ASP A 96 4.05 19.00 -12.33
CA ASP A 96 2.81 19.22 -11.58
C ASP A 96 3.06 19.13 -10.06
N GLY A 97 4.32 18.92 -9.65
CA GLY A 97 4.72 18.80 -8.25
C GLY A 97 4.42 17.43 -7.64
N ASP A 98 4.17 16.41 -8.46
CA ASP A 98 4.02 15.05 -7.98
C ASP A 98 5.36 14.35 -7.82
N PHE A 99 5.47 13.53 -6.80
CA PHE A 99 6.70 12.84 -6.45
C PHE A 99 6.72 11.39 -6.89
N PHE A 100 7.89 10.96 -7.35
CA PHE A 100 8.15 9.60 -7.79
C PHE A 100 9.43 9.08 -7.16
N LEU A 101 9.42 7.80 -6.78
CA LEU A 101 10.59 7.10 -6.28
C LEU A 101 11.18 6.26 -7.41
N LYS A 102 12.44 6.53 -7.76
CA LYS A 102 13.22 5.80 -8.75
C LYS A 102 14.21 4.87 -8.07
N TYR A 103 14.18 3.58 -8.42
CA TYR A 103 15.11 2.59 -7.88
C TYR A 103 15.42 1.46 -8.87
N TYR A 104 16.51 0.74 -8.63
CA TYR A 104 16.92 -0.36 -9.49
C TYR A 104 16.38 -1.71 -8.97
N GLN A 105 15.67 -2.43 -9.82
CA GLN A 105 15.18 -3.77 -9.54
C GLN A 105 16.20 -4.83 -9.95
N TRP A 106 17.01 -5.31 -9.03
CA TRP A 106 18.08 -6.27 -9.28
C TRP A 106 17.62 -7.56 -9.94
N LYS A 107 16.48 -8.08 -9.53
CA LYS A 107 15.91 -9.30 -10.11
C LYS A 107 15.50 -9.13 -11.57
N MET A 108 15.02 -7.94 -11.92
CA MET A 108 14.51 -7.60 -13.25
C MET A 108 15.57 -6.87 -14.11
N LYS A 109 16.70 -6.52 -13.51
CA LYS A 109 17.83 -5.80 -14.14
C LYS A 109 17.41 -4.51 -14.85
N LYS A 110 16.51 -3.75 -14.23
CA LYS A 110 16.01 -2.49 -14.80
C LYS A 110 15.71 -1.45 -13.72
N GLU A 111 15.67 -0.19 -14.13
CA GLU A 111 15.12 0.89 -13.31
C GLU A 111 13.60 0.76 -13.21
N HIS A 112 13.10 1.15 -12.07
CA HIS A 112 11.66 1.18 -11.78
C HIS A 112 11.31 2.50 -11.12
N ILE A 113 10.17 3.07 -11.50
CA ILE A 113 9.68 4.34 -11.00
C ILE A 113 8.26 4.11 -10.52
N VAL A 114 7.97 4.56 -9.31
CA VAL A 114 6.62 4.48 -8.71
C VAL A 114 6.23 5.84 -8.14
N PRO A 115 4.97 6.26 -8.25
CA PRO A 115 4.49 7.45 -7.59
C PRO A 115 4.50 7.24 -6.07
N ILE A 116 4.78 8.30 -5.31
CA ILE A 116 4.78 8.32 -3.85
C ILE A 116 4.08 9.57 -3.33
N SER A 117 3.60 9.50 -2.09
CA SER A 117 3.02 10.64 -1.40
C SER A 117 4.06 11.73 -1.10
N LYS A 118 3.58 12.95 -0.90
CA LYS A 118 4.43 14.09 -0.48
C LYS A 118 5.11 13.82 0.86
N GLU A 119 4.42 13.14 1.77
CA GLU A 119 4.91 12.76 3.10
C GLU A 119 6.14 11.85 3.00
N VAL A 120 6.05 10.78 2.22
CA VAL A 120 7.19 9.86 2.01
C VAL A 120 8.31 10.58 1.25
N ALA A 121 7.98 11.45 0.29
CA ALA A 121 8.95 12.27 -0.41
C ALA A 121 9.73 13.19 0.56
N LEU A 122 9.03 13.84 1.50
CA LEU A 122 9.65 14.69 2.50
C LEU A 122 10.59 13.89 3.43
N LEU A 123 10.14 12.73 3.90
CA LEU A 123 10.99 11.84 4.71
C LEU A 123 12.27 11.42 3.98
N ILE A 124 12.15 11.15 2.66
CA ILE A 124 13.32 10.82 1.83
C ILE A 124 14.25 12.03 1.72
N LYS A 125 13.73 13.25 1.49
CA LYS A 125 14.53 14.49 1.43
C LYS A 125 15.29 14.71 2.74
N VAL A 126 14.58 14.69 3.87
CA VAL A 126 15.20 14.86 5.20
C VAL A 126 16.27 13.78 5.45
N ARG A 127 16.00 12.55 5.07
CA ARG A 127 16.98 11.46 5.22
C ARG A 127 18.19 11.67 4.31
N GLU A 128 17.99 12.11 3.09
CA GLU A 128 19.07 12.38 2.12
C GLU A 128 20.00 13.50 2.59
N ASP A 129 19.44 14.58 3.14
CA ASP A 129 20.21 15.67 3.72
C ASP A 129 21.08 15.17 4.87
N LYS A 130 20.51 14.46 5.84
CA LYS A 130 21.25 13.87 6.96
C LYS A 130 22.36 12.92 6.51
N VAL A 131 22.08 12.05 5.56
CA VAL A 131 23.08 11.08 5.06
C VAL A 131 24.16 11.78 4.27
N SER A 132 23.84 12.85 3.57
CA SER A 132 24.84 13.62 2.81
C SER A 132 25.82 14.32 3.74
N GLU A 133 25.42 14.72 4.95
CA GLU A 133 26.28 15.26 5.98
C GLU A 133 27.09 14.17 6.72
N GLU A 134 26.43 13.09 7.13
CA GLU A 134 27.05 12.04 7.95
C GLU A 134 27.93 11.07 7.11
N PHE A 135 27.56 10.83 5.86
CA PHE A 135 28.21 9.86 4.95
C PHE A 135 28.33 10.46 3.55
N PRO A 136 29.17 11.49 3.35
CA PRO A 136 29.29 12.20 2.07
C PRO A 136 29.71 11.29 0.92
N ASP A 137 30.57 10.32 1.20
CA ASP A 137 31.12 9.39 0.19
C ASP A 137 30.17 8.21 -0.13
N SER A 138 29.10 8.02 0.63
CA SER A 138 28.15 6.94 0.35
C SER A 138 27.15 7.35 -0.72
N GLU A 139 26.91 6.47 -1.69
CA GLU A 139 25.85 6.63 -2.68
C GLU A 139 24.47 6.20 -2.18
N TYR A 140 24.39 5.52 -1.03
CA TYR A 140 23.16 4.91 -0.49
C TYR A 140 22.41 5.84 0.45
N LEU A 141 21.10 5.77 0.38
CA LEU A 141 20.20 6.51 1.30
C LEU A 141 20.21 5.91 2.72
N PHE A 142 20.50 4.62 2.83
CA PHE A 142 20.58 3.90 4.11
C PHE A 142 21.94 3.20 4.24
N PRO A 143 23.04 3.98 4.44
CA PRO A 143 24.37 3.41 4.57
C PRO A 143 24.58 2.80 5.95
N ARG A 144 25.49 1.85 6.02
CA ARG A 144 26.15 1.40 7.24
C ARG A 144 27.31 2.34 7.57
N LYS A 145 27.92 2.14 8.75
CA LYS A 145 29.06 2.94 9.19
C LYS A 145 30.27 2.90 8.22
N ASP A 146 30.38 1.86 7.43
CA ASP A 146 31.42 1.70 6.41
C ASP A 146 31.02 2.25 5.02
N GLY A 147 29.89 2.96 4.93
CA GLY A 147 29.37 3.51 3.68
C GLY A 147 28.66 2.51 2.76
N SER A 148 28.73 1.21 3.05
CA SER A 148 28.05 0.16 2.30
C SER A 148 26.53 0.15 2.57
N PRO A 149 25.70 -0.47 1.70
CA PRO A 149 24.25 -0.50 1.90
C PRO A 149 23.84 -1.30 3.13
N LEU A 150 22.74 -0.93 3.75
CA LEU A 150 22.19 -1.63 4.91
C LEU A 150 21.88 -3.10 4.56
N LYS A 151 22.12 -4.00 5.51
CA LYS A 151 21.76 -5.42 5.35
C LYS A 151 20.26 -5.62 5.61
N GLN A 152 19.63 -6.50 4.83
CA GLN A 152 18.20 -6.84 4.99
C GLN A 152 17.90 -7.42 6.38
N GLU A 153 18.87 -8.18 6.93
CA GLU A 153 18.78 -8.77 8.27
C GLU A 153 18.68 -7.70 9.36
N THR A 154 19.35 -6.55 9.19
CA THR A 154 19.27 -5.43 10.14
C THR A 154 17.85 -4.87 10.18
N PHE A 155 17.28 -4.53 9.03
CA PHE A 155 15.89 -4.04 8.95
C PHE A 155 14.91 -5.02 9.61
N ARG A 156 14.97 -6.29 9.21
CA ARG A 156 14.11 -7.32 9.78
C ARG A 156 14.35 -7.53 11.27
N GLY A 157 15.61 -7.45 11.70
CA GLY A 157 16.00 -7.60 13.11
C GLY A 157 15.39 -6.52 13.99
N GLU A 158 15.47 -5.24 13.56
CA GLU A 158 14.90 -4.11 14.30
C GLU A 158 13.37 -4.22 14.41
N LEU A 159 12.67 -4.56 13.32
CA LEU A 159 11.22 -4.76 13.36
C LEU A 159 10.80 -5.91 14.29
N ASN A 160 11.51 -7.03 14.25
CA ASN A 160 11.19 -8.16 15.14
C ASN A 160 11.57 -7.91 16.60
N LYS A 161 12.61 -7.12 16.83
CA LYS A 161 12.99 -6.63 18.16
C LYS A 161 11.89 -5.71 18.71
N LEU A 162 11.42 -4.74 17.91
CA LEU A 162 10.28 -3.89 18.26
C LEU A 162 9.04 -4.72 18.59
N ALA A 163 8.71 -5.70 17.74
CA ALA A 163 7.54 -6.56 17.96
C ALA A 163 7.61 -7.29 19.31
N TYR A 164 8.79 -7.75 19.70
CA TYR A 164 9.00 -8.38 20.99
C TYR A 164 8.92 -7.36 22.15
N GLU A 165 9.58 -6.22 22.04
CA GLU A 165 9.66 -5.21 23.11
C GLU A 165 8.32 -4.49 23.35
N GLN A 166 7.53 -4.28 22.30
CA GLN A 166 6.23 -3.60 22.37
C GLN A 166 5.04 -4.57 22.34
N ASN A 167 5.32 -5.88 22.42
CA ASN A 167 4.30 -6.93 22.41
C ASN A 167 3.33 -6.81 21.23
N ILE A 168 3.86 -6.58 20.00
CA ILE A 168 3.06 -6.55 18.79
C ILE A 168 2.60 -7.96 18.48
N VAL A 169 1.31 -8.21 18.55
CA VAL A 169 0.73 -9.55 18.43
C VAL A 169 -0.19 -9.68 17.22
N ASP A 170 -0.34 -10.88 16.73
CA ASP A 170 -1.34 -11.21 15.73
C ASP A 170 -2.73 -11.49 16.37
N LYS A 171 -3.72 -11.83 15.56
CA LYS A 171 -5.09 -12.14 16.03
C LYS A 171 -5.17 -13.39 16.94
N SER A 172 -4.13 -14.21 16.97
CA SER A 172 -4.05 -15.36 17.90
C SER A 172 -3.42 -14.99 19.25
N GLY A 173 -2.91 -13.77 19.39
CA GLY A 173 -2.22 -13.28 20.57
C GLY A 173 -0.73 -13.68 20.62
N GLU A 174 -0.19 -14.25 19.54
CA GLU A 174 1.22 -14.57 19.45
C GLU A 174 2.02 -13.37 18.92
N ILE A 175 3.27 -13.19 19.41
CA ILE A 175 4.15 -12.11 18.93
C ILE A 175 4.36 -12.24 17.43
N TYR A 176 4.00 -11.18 16.71
CA TYR A 176 4.09 -11.17 15.27
C TYR A 176 5.53 -11.15 14.78
N ARG A 177 5.83 -12.01 13.81
CA ARG A 177 7.15 -12.08 13.19
C ARG A 177 7.13 -11.45 11.81
N PHE A 178 7.76 -10.29 11.68
CA PHE A 178 7.86 -9.57 10.42
C PHE A 178 8.73 -10.29 9.39
N HIS A 179 8.21 -10.41 8.18
CA HIS A 179 8.90 -10.99 7.02
C HIS A 179 8.99 -9.95 5.91
N ALA A 180 10.13 -9.87 5.26
CA ALA A 180 10.42 -8.86 4.25
C ALA A 180 9.39 -8.79 3.11
N HIS A 181 8.93 -9.94 2.60
CA HIS A 181 7.96 -9.98 1.51
C HIS A 181 6.51 -9.70 1.92
N ALA A 182 6.20 -9.74 3.22
CA ALA A 182 4.84 -9.54 3.70
C ALA A 182 4.35 -8.10 3.41
N PHE A 183 5.20 -7.08 3.58
CA PHE A 183 4.86 -5.70 3.24
C PHE A 183 4.43 -5.55 1.78
N ARG A 184 5.18 -6.13 0.86
CA ARG A 184 4.85 -6.10 -0.56
C ARG A 184 3.52 -6.78 -0.88
N HIS A 185 3.24 -7.92 -0.25
CA HIS A 185 1.95 -8.60 -0.39
C HIS A 185 0.82 -7.75 0.20
N THR A 186 1.06 -7.07 1.31
CA THR A 186 0.09 -6.15 1.93
C THR A 186 -0.26 -5.00 0.99
N VAL A 187 0.75 -4.32 0.43
CA VAL A 187 0.52 -3.22 -0.53
C VAL A 187 -0.28 -3.71 -1.74
N GLY A 188 0.13 -4.84 -2.34
CA GLY A 188 -0.60 -5.40 -3.48
C GLY A 188 -2.05 -5.78 -3.14
N THR A 189 -2.28 -6.39 -1.98
CA THR A 189 -3.62 -6.75 -1.51
C THR A 189 -4.48 -5.52 -1.25
N ARG A 190 -3.94 -4.49 -0.60
CA ARG A 190 -4.64 -3.22 -0.36
C ARG A 190 -5.04 -2.53 -1.66
N MET A 191 -4.12 -2.43 -2.61
CA MET A 191 -4.41 -1.81 -3.91
C MET A 191 -5.54 -2.52 -4.65
N ILE A 192 -5.52 -3.86 -4.68
CA ILE A 192 -6.60 -4.65 -5.31
C ILE A 192 -7.92 -4.47 -4.55
N ASN A 193 -7.91 -4.54 -3.22
CA ASN A 193 -9.10 -4.39 -2.41
C ASN A 193 -9.72 -2.98 -2.53
N ASN A 194 -8.88 -1.97 -2.80
CA ASN A 194 -9.33 -0.60 -3.06
C ASN A 194 -9.70 -0.36 -4.55
N GLY A 195 -9.85 -1.41 -5.33
CA GLY A 195 -10.36 -1.33 -6.70
C GLY A 195 -9.31 -1.07 -7.77
N MET A 196 -8.02 -0.99 -7.43
CA MET A 196 -6.98 -0.82 -8.45
C MET A 196 -6.90 -2.06 -9.37
N PRO A 197 -6.94 -1.90 -10.69
CA PRO A 197 -6.88 -3.03 -11.62
C PRO A 197 -5.62 -3.88 -11.42
N GLN A 198 -5.76 -5.20 -11.45
CA GLN A 198 -4.66 -6.13 -11.17
C GLN A 198 -3.41 -5.89 -12.03
N HIS A 199 -3.58 -5.54 -13.31
CA HIS A 199 -2.46 -5.27 -14.21
C HIS A 199 -1.69 -3.99 -13.83
N ILE A 200 -2.36 -2.98 -13.25
CA ILE A 200 -1.73 -1.78 -12.72
C ILE A 200 -0.97 -2.10 -11.43
N VAL A 201 -1.56 -2.90 -10.52
CA VAL A 201 -0.89 -3.37 -9.31
C VAL A 201 0.36 -4.17 -9.65
N GLN A 202 0.29 -5.07 -10.64
CA GLN A 202 1.45 -5.83 -11.11
C GLN A 202 2.54 -4.91 -11.65
N LYS A 203 2.16 -3.87 -12.41
CA LYS A 203 3.08 -2.86 -12.93
C LYS A 203 3.69 -2.02 -11.81
N PHE A 204 2.85 -1.52 -10.88
CA PHE A 204 3.30 -0.75 -9.72
C PHE A 204 4.32 -1.52 -8.89
N LEU A 205 4.09 -2.79 -8.65
CA LEU A 205 5.02 -3.66 -7.93
C LEU A 205 6.21 -4.13 -8.80
N GLY A 206 6.20 -3.89 -10.12
CA GLY A 206 7.22 -4.37 -11.04
C GLY A 206 7.21 -5.90 -11.19
N HIS A 207 6.02 -6.51 -11.18
CA HIS A 207 5.84 -7.91 -11.54
C HIS A 207 5.65 -8.01 -13.05
N GLU A 208 6.64 -8.45 -13.78
CA GLU A 208 6.53 -8.63 -15.23
C GLU A 208 6.27 -10.07 -15.64
N SER A 209 5.27 -10.23 -16.55
CA SER A 209 5.41 -11.27 -17.57
C SER A 209 6.09 -10.64 -18.80
N PRO A 210 7.00 -11.36 -19.50
CA PRO A 210 7.76 -10.81 -20.65
C PRO A 210 6.89 -10.27 -21.80
N GLU A 211 5.67 -10.74 -21.93
CA GLU A 211 4.74 -10.39 -23.01
C GLU A 211 4.06 -9.02 -22.82
N MET A 212 4.07 -8.46 -21.62
CA MET A 212 3.38 -7.20 -21.34
C MET A 212 4.26 -5.95 -21.53
N THR A 213 5.57 -6.10 -21.49
CA THR A 213 6.52 -4.99 -21.49
C THR A 213 6.48 -4.16 -22.78
N SER A 214 6.26 -4.79 -23.94
CA SER A 214 6.29 -4.07 -25.22
C SER A 214 5.02 -3.28 -25.54
N ARG A 215 3.88 -3.66 -24.96
CA ARG A 215 2.58 -3.00 -25.22
C ARG A 215 2.29 -1.83 -24.28
N TYR A 216 2.92 -1.79 -23.12
CA TYR A 216 2.58 -0.84 -22.05
C TYR A 216 3.67 0.21 -21.77
N ALA A 217 4.76 0.23 -22.53
CA ALA A 217 5.83 1.20 -22.38
C ALA A 217 5.34 2.66 -22.50
N HIS A 218 4.24 2.91 -23.23
CA HIS A 218 3.64 4.24 -23.40
C HIS A 218 2.53 4.58 -22.39
N ILE A 219 2.05 3.60 -21.61
CA ILE A 219 1.04 3.83 -20.56
C ILE A 219 1.72 4.24 -19.24
N PHE A 220 3.05 4.28 -19.25
CA PHE A 220 3.87 4.26 -18.06
C PHE A 220 3.65 5.47 -17.14
N ASP A 221 3.48 6.66 -17.66
CA ASP A 221 3.47 7.86 -16.82
C ASP A 221 2.05 8.30 -16.43
N GLU A 222 1.13 8.32 -17.37
CA GLU A 222 -0.17 8.95 -17.16
C GLU A 222 -1.21 8.01 -16.51
N THR A 223 -1.27 6.74 -16.93
CA THR A 223 -2.26 5.81 -16.37
C THR A 223 -1.89 5.39 -14.95
N LEU A 224 -0.60 5.16 -14.67
CA LEU A 224 -0.15 4.83 -13.33
C LEU A 224 -0.35 6.03 -12.39
N LYS A 225 -0.03 7.23 -12.87
CA LYS A 225 -0.29 8.49 -12.17
C LYS A 225 -1.78 8.68 -11.89
N ASN A 226 -2.62 8.52 -12.91
CA ASN A 226 -4.07 8.69 -12.79
C ASN A 226 -4.70 7.65 -11.85
N GLU A 227 -4.28 6.38 -11.93
CA GLU A 227 -4.79 5.33 -11.02
C GLU A 227 -4.26 5.51 -9.59
N PHE A 228 -3.03 6.01 -9.41
CA PHE A 228 -2.51 6.34 -8.10
C PHE A 228 -3.16 7.61 -7.52
N THR A 229 -3.39 8.63 -8.36
CA THR A 229 -4.13 9.85 -7.97
C THR A 229 -5.56 9.53 -7.58
N LYS A 230 -6.25 8.65 -8.30
CA LYS A 230 -7.58 8.15 -7.88
C LYS A 230 -7.53 7.42 -6.54
N PHE A 231 -6.45 6.69 -6.27
CA PHE A 231 -6.22 6.02 -4.99
C PHE A 231 -5.96 7.02 -3.85
N GLN A 232 -5.32 8.16 -4.15
CA GLN A 232 -5.11 9.29 -3.22
C GLN A 232 -6.22 10.35 -3.31
N GLU A 233 -7.33 10.10 -4.02
CA GLU A 233 -8.38 11.11 -4.29
C GLU A 233 -8.84 11.84 -3.05
N LYS A 234 -9.09 13.14 -3.24
CA LYS A 234 -9.68 14.05 -2.25
C LYS A 234 -10.79 13.37 -1.48
N LEU A 235 -10.54 13.17 -0.19
CA LEU A 235 -11.55 12.66 0.72
C LEU A 235 -12.38 13.83 1.22
N VAL A 236 -13.69 13.66 1.21
CA VAL A 236 -14.64 14.64 1.73
C VAL A 236 -15.23 14.09 3.03
N THR A 237 -15.27 14.92 4.06
CA THR A 237 -15.89 14.56 5.35
C THR A 237 -17.42 14.51 5.24
N ASN A 238 -18.08 14.04 6.28
CA ASN A 238 -19.53 14.06 6.40
C ASN A 238 -20.15 15.48 6.40
N ASN A 239 -19.34 16.52 6.62
CA ASN A 239 -19.75 17.93 6.57
C ASN A 239 -19.48 18.58 5.20
N GLY A 240 -18.93 17.83 4.24
CA GLY A 240 -18.52 18.37 2.96
C GLY A 240 -17.14 19.04 2.96
N ASP A 241 -16.42 19.06 4.09
CA ASP A 241 -15.07 19.62 4.13
C ASP A 241 -14.12 18.72 3.34
N VAL A 242 -13.38 19.30 2.40
CA VAL A 242 -12.31 18.61 1.70
C VAL A 242 -11.19 18.39 2.69
N LEU A 243 -10.75 17.15 2.87
CA LEU A 243 -9.55 16.84 3.61
C LEU A 243 -8.37 17.21 2.71
N ASP A 244 -7.97 18.46 2.79
CA ASP A 244 -6.76 18.94 2.15
C ASP A 244 -5.55 18.35 2.84
N LEU A 245 -4.78 17.60 2.08
CA LEU A 245 -3.54 16.96 2.52
C LEU A 245 -2.36 17.94 2.40
N ASP A 246 -2.66 19.14 1.94
CA ASP A 246 -1.68 20.14 1.46
C ASP A 246 -1.47 21.35 2.38
N GLU A 247 -2.10 21.41 3.57
CA GLU A 247 -1.84 22.56 4.45
C GLU A 247 -0.54 22.41 5.24
N ASP A 248 0.38 23.33 4.91
CA ASP A 248 1.64 23.65 5.55
C ASP A 248 1.64 23.45 7.06
N ASN A 249 2.15 22.32 7.53
CA ASN A 249 2.60 22.23 8.90
C ASN A 249 3.87 21.39 8.99
N GLU A 250 4.83 21.93 9.72
CA GLU A 250 6.05 21.25 10.16
C GLU A 250 5.75 19.83 10.62
N VAL A 251 6.64 18.90 10.24
CA VAL A 251 6.55 17.46 10.53
C VAL A 251 6.38 17.25 12.03
N ASP A 252 5.15 17.42 12.50
CA ASP A 252 4.75 17.06 13.84
C ASP A 252 4.04 15.70 13.80
N ASP A 253 4.05 14.97 14.91
CA ASP A 253 3.48 13.61 15.10
C ASP A 253 2.08 13.39 14.48
N VAL A 254 1.39 14.48 14.13
CA VAL A 254 0.04 14.52 13.54
C VAL A 254 0.01 14.01 12.10
N GLU A 255 1.03 14.28 11.26
CA GLU A 255 1.07 13.84 9.86
C GLU A 255 1.41 12.35 9.75
N LEU A 256 2.30 11.87 10.59
CA LEU A 256 2.54 10.44 10.77
C LEU A 256 1.27 9.72 11.22
N GLN A 257 0.48 10.34 12.08
CA GLN A 257 -0.82 9.82 12.50
C GLN A 257 -1.87 9.86 11.37
N TRP A 258 -1.78 10.86 10.48
CA TRP A 258 -2.68 10.91 9.32
C TRP A 258 -2.38 9.78 8.32
N PHE A 259 -1.11 9.57 7.99
CA PHE A 259 -0.68 8.43 7.16
C PHE A 259 -1.12 7.10 7.79
N LYS A 260 -0.97 6.94 9.10
CA LYS A 260 -1.48 5.81 9.89
C LYS A 260 -3.00 5.63 9.75
N LYS A 261 -3.77 6.72 9.75
CA LYS A 261 -5.25 6.70 9.71
C LYS A 261 -5.80 6.36 8.32
N ASN A 262 -5.18 6.85 7.25
CA ASN A 262 -5.69 6.63 5.89
C ASN A 262 -5.39 5.23 5.34
N ILE A 263 -4.33 4.61 5.79
CA ILE A 263 -4.03 3.21 5.47
C ILE A 263 -5.07 2.24 6.07
N ASN A 264 -5.77 2.65 7.10
CA ASN A 264 -6.67 1.81 7.90
C ASN A 264 -8.17 2.13 7.71
N ALA A 265 -8.53 2.90 6.67
CA ALA A 265 -9.93 3.20 6.41
C ALA A 265 -10.71 1.93 6.01
N GLN A 266 -11.72 1.58 6.79
CA GLN A 266 -12.65 0.50 6.43
C GLN A 266 -13.55 0.98 5.29
N VAL A 267 -13.62 0.22 4.20
CA VAL A 267 -14.50 0.52 3.07
C VAL A 267 -15.95 0.32 3.48
N LEU A 268 -16.76 1.33 3.21
CA LEU A 268 -18.22 1.32 3.38
C LEU A 268 -18.91 1.32 2.01
N PRO A 269 -20.22 1.03 1.92
CA PRO A 269 -20.94 1.04 0.65
C PRO A 269 -20.90 2.38 -0.10
N ASN A 270 -20.71 3.49 0.63
CA ASN A 270 -20.75 4.86 0.11
C ASN A 270 -19.57 5.74 0.58
N GLY A 271 -18.48 5.12 1.05
CA GLY A 271 -17.31 5.86 1.54
C GLY A 271 -16.36 5.02 2.34
N TYR A 272 -15.68 5.67 3.30
CA TYR A 272 -14.68 5.07 4.17
C TYR A 272 -14.92 5.46 5.62
N CYS A 273 -14.60 4.54 6.52
CA CYS A 273 -14.61 4.79 7.96
C CYS A 273 -13.16 5.00 8.46
N ARG A 274 -12.89 6.14 9.05
CA ARG A 274 -11.59 6.48 9.67
C ARG A 274 -11.60 6.25 11.19
N LEU A 275 -12.55 5.50 11.71
CA LEU A 275 -12.57 5.17 13.15
C LEU A 275 -11.27 4.41 13.48
N PRO A 276 -10.44 4.91 14.40
CA PRO A 276 -9.25 4.19 14.83
C PRO A 276 -9.66 2.82 15.40
N VAL A 277 -8.98 1.76 14.97
CA VAL A 277 -9.28 0.39 15.44
C VAL A 277 -9.08 0.25 16.95
N VAL A 278 -8.23 1.09 17.54
CA VAL A 278 -8.04 1.20 19.00
C VAL A 278 -9.34 1.58 19.74
N ALA A 279 -10.28 2.23 19.06
CA ALA A 279 -11.57 2.63 19.64
C ALA A 279 -12.56 1.45 19.77
N GLY A 280 -12.19 0.25 19.32
CA GLY A 280 -13.07 -0.91 19.32
C GLY A 280 -14.11 -0.88 18.20
N GLY A 281 -15.09 -1.78 18.24
CA GLY A 281 -16.17 -1.83 17.25
C GLY A 281 -17.03 -0.58 17.26
N CYS A 282 -17.48 -0.14 16.06
CA CYS A 282 -18.38 1.01 15.93
C CYS A 282 -19.69 0.75 16.70
N PRO A 283 -20.07 1.60 17.66
CA PRO A 283 -21.31 1.44 18.43
C PRO A 283 -22.56 1.85 17.62
N HIS A 284 -22.40 2.46 16.45
CA HIS A 284 -23.48 3.05 15.66
C HIS A 284 -23.66 2.32 14.32
N ALA A 285 -24.63 1.43 14.24
CA ALA A 285 -25.03 0.84 12.97
C ALA A 285 -25.68 1.90 12.05
N ASN A 286 -25.23 2.02 10.82
CA ASN A 286 -25.81 2.83 9.74
C ASN A 286 -25.88 4.37 9.97
N ALA A 287 -25.13 4.92 10.93
CA ALA A 287 -25.10 6.36 11.21
C ALA A 287 -23.87 7.06 10.59
N CYS A 288 -23.30 6.51 9.51
CA CYS A 288 -22.05 6.99 8.95
C CYS A 288 -22.12 8.43 8.45
N LEU A 289 -23.22 8.84 7.85
CA LEU A 289 -23.40 10.23 7.34
C LEU A 289 -23.39 11.29 8.46
N ASP A 290 -23.70 10.92 9.69
CA ASP A 290 -23.61 11.80 10.86
C ASP A 290 -22.30 11.62 11.65
N CYS A 291 -21.40 10.76 11.17
CA CYS A 291 -20.20 10.37 11.89
C CYS A 291 -18.97 11.18 11.45
N THR A 292 -18.26 11.76 12.40
CA THR A 292 -17.00 12.52 12.15
C THR A 292 -15.87 11.66 11.57
N HIS A 293 -15.96 10.34 11.70
CA HIS A 293 -15.00 9.39 11.11
C HIS A 293 -15.36 8.97 9.69
N PHE A 294 -16.51 9.40 9.17
CA PHE A 294 -16.89 9.11 7.80
C PHE A 294 -16.17 10.04 6.83
N CYS A 295 -15.67 9.49 5.74
CA CYS A 295 -15.22 10.24 4.58
C CYS A 295 -15.59 9.50 3.30
N THR A 296 -15.66 10.24 2.22
CA THR A 296 -16.04 9.71 0.91
C THR A 296 -15.19 10.35 -0.18
N SER A 297 -15.25 9.81 -1.39
CA SER A 297 -14.55 10.32 -2.56
C SER A 297 -15.46 10.32 -3.79
N LYS A 298 -15.01 10.93 -4.87
CA LYS A 298 -15.77 11.08 -6.10
C LYS A 298 -16.29 9.77 -6.71
N GLN A 299 -15.62 8.65 -6.45
CA GLN A 299 -16.06 7.33 -6.90
C GLN A 299 -17.41 6.90 -6.32
N PHE A 300 -17.80 7.43 -5.15
CA PHE A 300 -19.08 7.14 -4.50
C PHE A 300 -20.17 8.16 -4.82
N LEU A 301 -19.89 9.12 -5.71
CA LEU A 301 -20.86 10.15 -6.10
C LEU A 301 -22.20 9.56 -6.59
N PRO A 302 -22.22 8.54 -7.46
CA PRO A 302 -23.51 7.95 -7.90
C PRO A 302 -24.33 7.37 -6.75
N GLN A 303 -23.68 6.77 -5.75
CA GLN A 303 -24.35 6.21 -4.57
C GLN A 303 -24.95 7.33 -3.68
N HIS A 304 -24.26 8.46 -3.58
CA HIS A 304 -24.77 9.61 -2.84
C HIS A 304 -25.96 10.28 -3.55
N GLU A 305 -25.90 10.38 -4.87
CA GLU A 305 -27.00 10.91 -5.66
C GLU A 305 -28.26 10.03 -5.56
N GLU A 306 -28.10 8.70 -5.71
CA GLU A 306 -29.19 7.76 -5.53
C GLU A 306 -29.77 7.80 -4.10
N GLN A 307 -28.90 7.93 -3.10
CA GLN A 307 -29.35 8.03 -1.70
C GLN A 307 -30.09 9.36 -1.45
N LEU A 308 -29.67 10.45 -2.09
CA LEU A 308 -30.34 11.75 -2.00
C LEU A 308 -31.77 11.65 -2.56
N GLU A 309 -31.91 11.12 -3.77
CA GLU A 309 -33.24 10.94 -4.42
C GLU A 309 -34.19 10.13 -3.52
N ARG A 310 -33.74 8.98 -3.01
CA ARG A 310 -34.53 8.15 -2.09
C ARG A 310 -34.90 8.89 -0.78
N THR A 311 -33.97 9.71 -0.27
CA THR A 311 -34.22 10.50 0.95
C THR A 311 -35.28 11.58 0.72
N GLU A 312 -35.28 12.20 -0.45
CA GLU A 312 -36.29 13.19 -0.85
C GLU A 312 -37.68 12.55 -0.98
N GLU A 313 -37.79 11.38 -1.58
CA GLU A 313 -39.03 10.63 -1.67
C GLU A 313 -39.61 10.30 -0.27
N LEU A 314 -38.72 9.77 0.61
CA LEU A 314 -39.10 9.46 1.99
C LEU A 314 -39.53 10.70 2.77
N LEU A 315 -38.89 11.84 2.52
CA LEU A 315 -39.19 13.11 3.15
C LEU A 315 -40.55 13.64 2.72
N ALA A 316 -40.89 13.49 1.43
CA ALA A 316 -42.21 13.85 0.89
C ALA A 316 -43.31 12.99 1.56
N ILE A 317 -43.13 11.68 1.65
CA ILE A 317 -44.09 10.77 2.30
C ILE A 317 -44.23 11.08 3.82
N ALA A 318 -43.09 11.36 4.49
CA ALA A 318 -43.11 11.66 5.93
C ALA A 318 -43.83 12.99 6.24
N LYS A 319 -43.70 13.99 5.37
CA LYS A 319 -44.39 15.28 5.47
C LYS A 319 -45.91 15.12 5.25
N ASP A 320 -46.33 14.36 4.25
CA ASP A 320 -47.71 14.05 3.96
C ASP A 320 -48.39 13.35 5.13
N LYS A 321 -47.70 12.35 5.74
CA LYS A 321 -48.18 11.59 6.85
C LYS A 321 -47.95 12.22 8.23
N GLN A 322 -47.39 13.42 8.28
CA GLN A 322 -47.07 14.16 9.52
C GLN A 322 -46.16 13.37 10.50
N TRP A 323 -45.25 12.57 9.99
CA TRP A 323 -44.27 11.80 10.80
C TRP A 323 -43.08 12.68 11.20
N GLN A 324 -43.29 13.50 12.23
CA GLN A 324 -42.33 14.55 12.60
C GLN A 324 -40.88 14.05 12.79
N ARG A 325 -40.70 12.93 13.50
CA ARG A 325 -39.39 12.34 13.73
C ARG A 325 -38.69 11.92 12.42
N GLN A 326 -39.46 11.36 11.47
CA GLN A 326 -38.91 10.97 10.15
C GLN A 326 -38.57 12.21 9.32
N VAL A 327 -39.35 13.27 9.41
CA VAL A 327 -39.06 14.55 8.75
C VAL A 327 -37.74 15.11 9.26
N GLU A 328 -37.56 15.19 10.57
CA GLU A 328 -36.32 15.71 11.17
C GLU A 328 -35.09 14.88 10.77
N THR A 329 -35.19 13.56 10.84
CA THR A 329 -34.08 12.66 10.52
C THR A 329 -33.69 12.74 9.04
N ASN A 330 -34.68 12.62 8.14
CA ASN A 330 -34.40 12.64 6.69
C ASN A 330 -34.00 14.03 6.19
N SER A 331 -34.47 15.14 6.83
CA SER A 331 -34.00 16.48 6.50
C SER A 331 -32.49 16.64 6.76
N ARG A 332 -32.02 16.14 7.89
CA ARG A 332 -30.57 16.14 8.23
C ARG A 332 -29.75 15.29 7.29
N VAL A 333 -30.23 14.08 6.95
CA VAL A 333 -29.54 13.21 5.98
C VAL A 333 -29.47 13.90 4.61
N LYS A 334 -30.56 14.53 4.16
CA LYS A 334 -30.57 15.31 2.90
C LYS A 334 -29.51 16.42 2.90
N GLU A 335 -29.49 17.23 3.95
CA GLU A 335 -28.50 18.33 4.08
C GLU A 335 -27.07 17.83 3.99
N ARG A 336 -26.74 16.70 4.66
CA ARG A 336 -25.41 16.09 4.59
C ARG A 336 -25.07 15.60 3.19
N LEU A 337 -26.00 14.94 2.52
CA LEU A 337 -25.78 14.45 1.15
C LEU A 337 -25.58 15.60 0.17
N GLU A 338 -26.35 16.70 0.29
CA GLU A 338 -26.17 17.89 -0.54
C GLU A 338 -24.78 18.53 -0.32
N GLN A 339 -24.31 18.62 0.91
CA GLN A 339 -22.97 19.12 1.23
C GLN A 339 -21.87 18.24 0.62
N ILE A 340 -21.98 16.91 0.81
CA ILE A 340 -21.03 15.95 0.25
C ILE A 340 -21.00 16.03 -1.28
N ILE A 341 -22.14 15.97 -1.93
CA ILE A 341 -22.27 16.03 -3.40
C ILE A 341 -21.70 17.35 -3.93
N GLY A 342 -22.04 18.49 -3.28
CA GLY A 342 -21.51 19.79 -3.64
C GLY A 342 -19.98 19.84 -3.64
N SER A 343 -19.35 19.26 -2.61
CA SER A 343 -17.89 19.23 -2.47
C SER A 343 -17.20 18.21 -3.39
N LEU A 344 -17.90 17.15 -3.81
CA LEU A 344 -17.38 16.18 -4.78
C LEU A 344 -17.49 16.64 -6.23
N THR A 345 -18.38 17.60 -6.52
CA THR A 345 -18.65 18.11 -7.87
C THR A 345 -17.97 19.46 -8.16
N GLY A 346 -17.58 20.20 -7.14
CA GLY A 346 -16.80 21.45 -7.24
C GLY A 346 -15.33 21.20 -7.26
#